data_69753cd2d0b3a25647fa814cbe940c61
#
_entry.id   69753cd2d0b3a25647fa814cbe940c61
#
_cell.length_a   1.000
_cell.length_b   1.000
_cell.length_c   1.000
_cell.angle_alpha   90.00
_cell.angle_beta   90.00
_cell.angle_gamma   90.00
#
_symmetry.space_group_name_H-M   'P 1'
#
loop_
_entity.id
_entity.type
_entity.pdbx_description
1 polymer ?
#
loop_
_entity_poly.entity_id
_entity_poly.type
_entity_poly.pdbx_seq_one_letter_code
_entity_poly.pdbx_strand_id
1 'polypeptide(L)'
;MELKVETLDRRHALHTLFTHRVLVKGQDRQKNFVQLREWCWEMFGPGVERTLVWHAREDDKTLRYRWCWHIDPANESNLYLYFREETASAFFIRWCN
;
A
#
# COMPACT_ATOMS: atom_id res chain seq x y z
N MET A 1 -12.63 -8.94 7.47
CA MET A 1 -11.36 -8.71 6.75
C MET A 1 -10.25 -8.52 7.77
N GLU A 2 -9.19 -9.26 7.64
CA GLU A 2 -8.07 -9.21 8.60
C GLU A 2 -6.93 -8.36 8.03
N LEU A 3 -6.59 -7.27 8.72
CA LEU A 3 -5.59 -6.31 8.28
C LEU A 3 -4.60 -6.05 9.41
N LYS A 4 -3.31 -6.01 9.07
CA LYS A 4 -2.26 -5.63 10.01
C LYS A 4 -1.62 -4.33 9.55
N VAL A 5 -1.73 -3.28 10.35
CA VAL A 5 -1.18 -1.96 10.06
C VAL A 5 0.22 -1.84 10.65
N GLU A 6 1.16 -1.36 9.85
CA GLU A 6 2.53 -1.11 10.29
C GLU A 6 2.94 0.30 9.91
N THR A 7 3.61 0.98 10.83
CA THR A 7 4.24 2.27 10.55
C THR A 7 5.63 2.04 9.97
N LEU A 8 5.95 2.70 8.88
CA LEU A 8 7.26 2.56 8.25
C LEU A 8 8.29 3.45 8.96
N ASP A 9 9.49 2.93 9.13
CA ASP A 9 10.61 3.65 9.73
C ASP A 9 11.81 3.65 8.80
N ARG A 10 12.95 4.14 9.29
CA ARG A 10 14.17 4.28 8.49
C ARG A 10 14.70 2.98 7.91
N ARG A 11 14.27 1.85 8.45
CA ARG A 11 14.71 0.54 7.95
C ARG A 11 13.99 0.13 6.68
N HIS A 12 12.86 0.77 6.39
CA HIS A 12 12.13 0.48 5.17
C HIS A 12 12.55 1.44 4.06
N ALA A 13 12.80 0.88 2.87
CA ALA A 13 13.28 1.66 1.73
C ALA A 13 12.34 2.79 1.30
N LEU A 14 11.03 2.63 1.52
CA LEU A 14 10.03 3.60 1.11
C LEU A 14 9.56 4.53 2.23
N HIS A 15 10.23 4.54 3.38
CA HIS A 15 9.79 5.32 4.54
C HIS A 15 9.70 6.84 4.27
N THR A 16 10.44 7.34 3.30
CA THR A 16 10.40 8.76 2.93
C THR A 16 9.21 9.11 2.04
N LEU A 17 8.56 8.11 1.44
CA LEU A 17 7.46 8.30 0.51
C LEU A 17 6.12 7.92 1.13
N PHE A 18 6.12 6.90 1.94
CA PHE A 18 4.91 6.38 2.57
C PHE A 18 5.14 6.23 4.06
N THR A 19 4.10 6.49 4.85
CA THR A 19 4.20 6.43 6.31
C THR A 19 3.70 5.11 6.86
N HIS A 20 2.82 4.43 6.15
CA HIS A 20 2.18 3.21 6.63
C HIS A 20 2.10 2.15 5.54
N ARG A 21 2.10 0.90 5.96
CA ARG A 21 1.70 -0.21 5.10
C ARG A 21 0.69 -1.08 5.82
N VAL A 22 -0.14 -1.74 5.03
CA VAL A 22 -1.16 -2.66 5.53
C VAL A 22 -0.92 -4.02 4.92
N LEU A 23 -0.76 -5.04 5.77
CA LEU A 23 -0.69 -6.44 5.34
C LEU A 23 -2.10 -7.02 5.36
N VAL A 24 -2.55 -7.51 4.20
CA VAL A 24 -3.85 -8.15 4.07
C VAL A 24 -3.69 -9.62 4.39
N LYS A 25 -4.38 -10.10 5.42
CA LYS A 25 -4.23 -11.45 5.97
C LYS A 25 -5.54 -12.24 5.86
N GLY A 26 -5.47 -13.53 6.21
CA GLY A 26 -6.65 -14.39 6.29
C GLY A 26 -6.85 -15.26 5.07
N GLN A 27 -7.89 -16.11 5.13
CA GLN A 27 -8.17 -17.07 4.06
C GLN A 27 -8.57 -16.40 2.75
N ASP A 28 -9.32 -15.30 2.84
CA ASP A 28 -9.82 -14.56 1.69
C ASP A 28 -8.91 -13.38 1.30
N ARG A 29 -7.64 -13.41 1.70
CA ARG A 29 -6.73 -12.27 1.53
C ARG A 29 -6.58 -11.82 0.09
N GLN A 30 -6.54 -12.74 -0.86
CA GLN A 30 -6.39 -12.35 -2.27
C GLN A 30 -7.62 -11.63 -2.79
N LYS A 31 -8.81 -12.14 -2.48
CA LYS A 31 -10.08 -11.50 -2.83
C LYS A 31 -10.19 -10.12 -2.18
N ASN A 32 -9.86 -10.06 -0.91
CA ASN A 32 -9.90 -8.82 -0.14
C ASN A 32 -8.88 -7.80 -0.67
N PHE A 33 -7.70 -8.27 -1.06
CA PHE A 33 -6.66 -7.43 -1.62
C PHE A 33 -7.11 -6.75 -2.92
N VAL A 34 -7.75 -7.52 -3.82
CA VAL A 34 -8.31 -6.96 -5.06
C VAL A 34 -9.37 -5.90 -4.74
N GLN A 35 -10.27 -6.20 -3.81
CA GLN A 35 -11.32 -5.26 -3.39
C GLN A 35 -10.73 -3.97 -2.84
N LEU A 36 -9.71 -4.08 -1.98
CA LEU A 36 -9.05 -2.92 -1.38
C LEU A 36 -8.32 -2.08 -2.43
N ARG A 37 -7.67 -2.72 -3.39
CA ARG A 37 -6.99 -2.01 -4.49
C ARG A 37 -7.99 -1.24 -5.35
N GLU A 38 -9.13 -1.83 -5.66
CA GLU A 38 -10.18 -1.15 -6.42
C GLU A 38 -10.70 0.07 -5.65
N TRP A 39 -10.93 -0.08 -4.35
CA TRP A 39 -11.35 1.03 -3.51
C TRP A 39 -10.31 2.15 -3.47
N CYS A 40 -9.04 1.79 -3.31
CA CYS A 40 -7.96 2.77 -3.30
C CYS A 40 -7.88 3.52 -4.62
N TRP A 41 -8.05 2.82 -5.74
CA TRP A 41 -8.03 3.45 -7.06
C TRP A 41 -9.15 4.47 -7.20
N GLU A 42 -10.37 4.13 -6.76
CA GLU A 42 -11.50 5.05 -6.82
C GLU A 42 -11.31 6.26 -5.90
N MET A 43 -10.77 6.04 -4.71
CA MET A 43 -10.66 7.10 -3.69
C MET A 43 -9.43 7.98 -3.87
N PHE A 44 -8.31 7.40 -4.27
CA PHE A 44 -7.02 8.09 -4.27
C PHE A 44 -6.42 8.26 -5.67
N GLY A 45 -7.05 7.68 -6.67
CA GLY A 45 -6.52 7.71 -8.03
C GLY A 45 -5.57 6.55 -8.31
N PRO A 46 -4.80 6.64 -9.41
CA PRO A 46 -3.93 5.56 -9.83
C PRO A 46 -2.90 5.16 -8.79
N GLY A 47 -2.72 3.86 -8.65
CA GLY A 47 -1.64 3.26 -7.88
C GLY A 47 -0.84 2.34 -8.76
N VAL A 48 0.34 1.93 -8.30
CA VAL A 48 1.20 1.03 -9.04
C VAL A 48 1.83 0.02 -8.09
N GLU A 49 2.45 -1.00 -8.66
CA GLU A 49 3.23 -1.92 -7.86
C GLU A 49 4.47 -1.20 -7.29
N ARG A 50 4.86 -1.57 -6.07
CA ARG A 50 5.94 -0.91 -5.31
C ARG A 50 7.24 -0.78 -6.09
N THR A 51 7.61 -1.79 -6.88
CA THR A 51 8.85 -1.79 -7.65
C THR A 51 8.88 -0.64 -8.66
N LEU A 52 7.72 -0.33 -9.26
CA LEU A 52 7.64 0.79 -10.20
C LEU A 52 7.80 2.14 -9.51
N VAL A 53 7.28 2.27 -8.30
CA VAL A 53 7.50 3.48 -7.49
C VAL A 53 8.98 3.62 -7.16
N TRP A 54 9.63 2.53 -6.79
CA TRP A 54 11.06 2.55 -6.49
C TRP A 54 11.89 3.01 -7.66
N HIS A 55 11.60 2.53 -8.87
CA HIS A 55 12.31 2.96 -10.08
C HIS A 55 11.99 4.41 -10.45
N ALA A 56 10.73 4.81 -10.37
CA ALA A 56 10.31 6.17 -10.67
C ALA A 56 10.94 7.20 -9.73
N ARG A 57 11.28 6.78 -8.52
CA ARG A 57 11.91 7.64 -7.51
C ARG A 57 13.24 8.24 -7.98
N GLU A 58 13.99 7.50 -8.80
CA GLU A 58 15.27 7.97 -9.32
C GLU A 58 15.10 9.13 -10.32
N ASP A 59 13.97 9.15 -10.99
CA ASP A 59 13.65 10.19 -11.97
C ASP A 59 12.95 11.40 -11.34
N ASP A 60 12.66 11.35 -10.06
CA ASP A 60 12.19 12.44 -9.21
C ASP A 60 10.85 13.09 -9.58
N LYS A 61 10.34 12.89 -10.76
CA LYS A 61 9.26 13.75 -11.27
C LYS A 61 7.88 13.15 -11.12
N THR A 62 7.77 11.91 -10.66
CA THR A 62 6.53 11.16 -10.82
C THR A 62 6.02 10.53 -9.54
N LEU A 63 6.59 10.88 -8.40
CA LEU A 63 6.12 10.35 -7.12
C LEU A 63 4.83 11.05 -6.71
N ARG A 64 3.85 11.02 -7.60
CA ARG A 64 2.51 11.56 -7.36
C ARG A 64 1.56 10.50 -6.85
N TYR A 65 2.03 9.25 -6.78
CA TYR A 65 1.18 8.17 -6.29
C TYR A 65 0.90 8.39 -4.81
N ARG A 66 -0.39 8.39 -4.48
CA ARG A 66 -0.85 8.56 -3.11
C ARG A 66 -0.88 7.24 -2.37
N TRP A 67 -0.75 6.14 -3.09
CA TRP A 67 -0.69 4.79 -2.57
C TRP A 67 0.02 3.88 -3.56
N CYS A 68 0.49 2.74 -3.10
CA CYS A 68 0.98 1.69 -3.98
C CYS A 68 0.72 0.33 -3.33
N TRP A 69 1.02 -0.74 -4.05
CA TRP A 69 0.79 -2.09 -3.57
C TRP A 69 2.00 -2.96 -3.87
N HIS A 70 2.07 -4.12 -3.17
CA HIS A 70 3.16 -5.06 -3.36
C HIS A 70 2.71 -6.48 -3.03
N ILE A 71 3.07 -7.42 -3.91
CA ILE A 71 2.96 -8.85 -3.66
C ILE A 71 4.38 -9.35 -3.47
N ASP A 72 4.68 -9.91 -2.29
CA ASP A 72 6.02 -10.35 -1.96
C ASP A 72 6.41 -11.52 -2.88
N PRO A 73 7.47 -11.38 -3.71
CA PRO A 73 7.87 -12.45 -4.63
C PRO A 73 8.42 -13.69 -3.90
N ALA A 74 8.94 -13.52 -2.69
CA ALA A 74 9.42 -14.64 -1.88
C ALA A 74 8.30 -15.35 -1.14
N ASN A 75 7.19 -14.66 -0.90
CA ASN A 75 6.03 -15.23 -0.20
C ASN A 75 4.76 -14.55 -0.72
N GLU A 76 4.14 -15.16 -1.73
CA GLU A 76 2.95 -14.61 -2.39
C GLU A 76 1.75 -14.45 -1.46
N SER A 77 1.80 -15.00 -0.25
CA SER A 77 0.74 -14.78 0.74
C SER A 77 0.84 -13.42 1.43
N ASN A 78 1.97 -12.73 1.27
CA ASN A 78 2.16 -11.39 1.83
C ASN A 78 1.74 -10.34 0.81
N LEU A 79 0.56 -9.76 1.02
CA LEU A 79 -0.06 -8.77 0.16
C LEU A 79 -0.11 -7.44 0.91
N TYR A 80 0.59 -6.42 0.38
CA TYR A 80 0.77 -5.14 1.07
C TYR A 80 0.14 -3.99 0.30
N LEU A 81 -0.41 -3.02 1.06
CA LEU A 81 -0.80 -1.71 0.56
C LEU A 81 0.01 -0.66 1.31
N TYR A 82 0.52 0.33 0.59
CA TYR A 82 1.34 1.41 1.15
C TYR A 82 0.61 2.74 1.02
N PHE A 83 0.64 3.54 2.07
CA PHE A 83 -0.10 4.79 2.13
C PHE A 83 0.77 5.94 2.64
N ARG A 84 0.50 7.14 2.12
CA ARG A 84 0.93 8.38 2.73
C ARG A 84 0.03 8.68 3.93
N GLU A 85 0.41 9.64 4.75
CA GLU A 85 -0.34 9.93 5.98
C GLU A 85 -1.82 10.24 5.72
N GLU A 86 -2.10 11.10 4.75
CA GLU A 86 -3.48 11.49 4.44
C GLU A 86 -4.32 10.34 3.88
N THR A 87 -3.73 9.50 3.04
CA THR A 87 -4.44 8.35 2.49
C THR A 87 -4.60 7.24 3.53
N ALA A 88 -3.61 7.09 4.42
CA ALA A 88 -3.69 6.13 5.51
C ALA A 88 -4.88 6.43 6.41
N SER A 89 -5.07 7.69 6.78
CA SER A 89 -6.19 8.09 7.64
C SER A 89 -7.53 7.74 7.01
N ALA A 90 -7.72 8.04 5.74
CA ALA A 90 -8.96 7.72 5.03
C ALA A 90 -9.19 6.21 4.96
N PHE A 91 -8.14 5.45 4.69
CA PHE A 91 -8.20 3.99 4.64
C PHE A 91 -8.60 3.41 6.01
N PHE A 92 -8.00 3.88 7.08
CA PHE A 92 -8.28 3.39 8.43
C PHE A 92 -9.71 3.64 8.85
N ILE A 93 -10.25 4.82 8.54
CA ILE A 93 -11.64 5.17 8.85
C ILE A 93 -12.59 4.18 8.16
N ARG A 94 -12.33 3.83 6.94
CA ARG A 94 -13.21 2.96 6.16
C ARG A 94 -13.06 1.47 6.50
N TRP A 95 -11.84 1.00 6.72
CA TRP A 95 -11.56 -0.44 6.76
C TRP A 95 -11.06 -0.97 8.10
N CYS A 96 -10.54 -0.12 8.97
CA CYS A 96 -9.90 -0.55 10.21
C CYS A 96 -10.68 -0.12 11.47
N ASN A 97 -11.86 0.39 11.31
CA ASN A 97 -12.73 0.72 12.44
C ASN A 97 -13.51 -0.49 12.90
#